data_a34ceed980bf8617e3a911544e748a34
#
_entry.id   a34ceed980bf8617e3a911544e748a34
#
_cell.length_a   1.000
_cell.length_b   1.000
_cell.length_c   1.000
_cell.angle_alpha   90.00
_cell.angle_beta   90.00
_cell.angle_gamma   90.00
#
_symmetry.space_group_name_H-M   'P 1'
#
loop_
_entity.id
_entity.type
_entity.pdbx_description
1 polymer ?
#
loop_
_entity_poly.entity_id
_entity_poly.type
_entity_poly.pdbx_seq_one_letter_code
_entity_poly.pdbx_strand_id
1 'polypeptide(L)'
;KKEQFFYNILNNLPLSVHIKDVENDFRYVFCNEESKLMFGTSEDKTTYDVLSEEEVERIQKTDLEVYNTGNPYFGMERIILKDGRSYDTIVRKSIIEDDGKRFLLNTRWDQSLQNELKRRAQLLTVTMEAMNAFTWFFEPAKNRVSFGEGFDKNGKKASEINSVEKYLTLVHPDDRQKFAETLQKAVELGSGVWDVEYRIDFKGDGMYQWWETRGLVETTTLNDAPYKYLFGMTQNIDSY
;
A
#
# COMPACT_ATOMS: atom_id res chain seq x y z
N LYS A 1 14.24 5.11 -37.97
CA LYS A 1 14.66 4.06 -36.99
C LYS A 1 14.80 4.61 -35.55
N LYS A 2 15.42 5.80 -35.34
CA LYS A 2 15.55 6.38 -34.01
C LYS A 2 14.20 6.80 -33.40
N GLU A 3 13.33 7.41 -34.19
CA GLU A 3 11.98 7.81 -33.74
C GLU A 3 11.15 6.62 -33.25
N GLN A 4 11.10 5.53 -34.03
CA GLN A 4 10.40 4.32 -33.64
C GLN A 4 10.97 3.68 -32.36
N PHE A 5 12.28 3.79 -32.16
CA PHE A 5 12.92 3.29 -30.95
C PHE A 5 12.52 4.10 -29.72
N PHE A 6 12.51 5.43 -29.80
CA PHE A 6 12.06 6.28 -28.71
C PHE A 6 10.55 6.11 -28.43
N TYR A 7 9.75 6.02 -29.47
CA TYR A 7 8.33 5.74 -29.33
C TYR A 7 8.07 4.42 -28.58
N ASN A 8 8.80 3.36 -28.92
CA ASN A 8 8.71 2.07 -28.24
C ASN A 8 9.14 2.17 -26.77
N ILE A 9 10.22 2.94 -26.48
CA ILE A 9 10.63 3.16 -25.08
C ILE A 9 9.51 3.83 -24.30
N LEU A 10 8.98 4.94 -24.77
CA LEU A 10 7.94 5.71 -24.08
C LEU A 10 6.67 4.90 -23.84
N ASN A 11 6.29 4.04 -24.79
CA ASN A 11 5.10 3.18 -24.66
C ASN A 11 5.29 2.00 -23.70
N ASN A 12 6.52 1.62 -23.36
CA ASN A 12 6.83 0.58 -22.38
C ASN A 12 7.17 1.13 -20.99
N LEU A 13 7.11 2.45 -20.79
CA LEU A 13 7.28 3.02 -19.45
C LEU A 13 6.01 2.83 -18.61
N PRO A 14 6.14 2.39 -17.33
CA PRO A 14 5.00 2.22 -16.42
C PRO A 14 4.58 3.57 -15.79
N LEU A 15 4.55 4.60 -16.59
CA LEU A 15 4.11 5.94 -16.21
C LEU A 15 3.46 6.64 -17.40
N SER A 16 2.47 7.49 -17.10
CA SER A 16 1.85 8.31 -18.12
C SER A 16 2.80 9.39 -18.62
N VAL A 17 2.98 9.45 -19.92
CA VAL A 17 3.75 10.50 -20.60
C VAL A 17 2.87 11.14 -21.66
N HIS A 18 2.68 12.45 -21.56
CA HIS A 18 2.01 13.21 -22.61
C HIS A 18 2.64 14.58 -22.80
N ILE A 19 2.54 15.09 -24.01
CA ILE A 19 3.05 16.38 -24.43
C ILE A 19 1.88 17.22 -24.88
N LYS A 20 1.83 18.49 -24.44
CA LYS A 20 0.81 19.46 -24.78
C LYS A 20 1.38 20.61 -25.56
N ASP A 21 0.62 21.04 -26.55
CA ASP A 21 0.78 22.34 -27.23
C ASP A 21 -0.02 23.38 -26.47
N VAL A 22 0.63 24.17 -25.62
CA VAL A 22 -0.02 25.18 -24.77
C VAL A 22 -0.62 26.31 -25.59
N GLU A 23 0.02 26.69 -26.69
CA GLU A 23 -0.45 27.76 -27.60
C GLU A 23 -1.64 27.30 -28.45
N ASN A 24 -1.87 26.00 -28.54
CA ASN A 24 -3.00 25.43 -29.28
C ASN A 24 -3.98 24.75 -28.30
N ASP A 25 -4.48 25.55 -27.36
CA ASP A 25 -5.55 25.16 -26.43
C ASP A 25 -5.26 23.94 -25.55
N PHE A 26 -3.99 23.76 -25.14
CA PHE A 26 -3.50 22.61 -24.38
C PHE A 26 -3.75 21.26 -25.07
N ARG A 27 -3.75 21.24 -26.39
CA ARG A 27 -3.95 20.04 -27.20
C ARG A 27 -2.82 19.06 -26.98
N TYR A 28 -3.18 17.79 -26.83
CA TYR A 28 -2.20 16.71 -26.75
C TYR A 28 -1.59 16.46 -28.15
N VAL A 29 -0.27 16.56 -28.24
CA VAL A 29 0.50 16.25 -29.47
C VAL A 29 1.20 14.92 -29.40
N PHE A 30 1.30 14.36 -28.19
CA PHE A 30 1.80 13.00 -27.93
C PHE A 30 1.17 12.45 -26.65
N CYS A 31 0.81 11.15 -26.67
CA CYS A 31 0.37 10.38 -25.52
C CYS A 31 0.93 8.97 -25.62
N ASN A 32 1.66 8.49 -24.63
CA ASN A 32 2.05 7.09 -24.58
C ASN A 32 0.85 6.19 -24.21
N GLU A 33 1.01 4.87 -24.34
CA GLU A 33 -0.07 3.91 -24.07
C GLU A 33 -0.59 4.02 -22.62
N GLU A 34 0.29 4.21 -21.64
CA GLU A 34 -0.11 4.39 -20.24
C GLU A 34 -0.98 5.64 -20.05
N SER A 35 -0.65 6.74 -20.73
CA SER A 35 -1.47 7.96 -20.70
C SER A 35 -2.86 7.74 -21.31
N LYS A 36 -2.94 6.99 -22.38
CA LYS A 36 -4.21 6.64 -23.06
C LYS A 36 -5.08 5.76 -22.17
N LEU A 37 -4.49 4.75 -21.55
CA LEU A 37 -5.19 3.82 -20.65
C LEU A 37 -5.70 4.53 -19.38
N MET A 38 -4.83 5.29 -18.73
CA MET A 38 -5.12 5.92 -17.46
C MET A 38 -6.15 7.06 -17.59
N PHE A 39 -5.94 7.96 -18.55
CA PHE A 39 -6.71 9.19 -18.65
C PHE A 39 -7.67 9.24 -19.86
N GLY A 40 -7.60 8.29 -20.78
CA GLY A 40 -8.36 8.36 -22.03
C GLY A 40 -7.88 9.48 -22.97
N THR A 41 -6.62 9.92 -22.80
CA THR A 41 -5.98 10.91 -23.68
C THR A 41 -5.75 10.34 -25.06
N SER A 42 -5.72 11.19 -26.07
CA SER A 42 -5.24 10.88 -27.44
C SER A 42 -4.74 12.17 -28.07
N GLU A 43 -3.90 12.05 -29.07
CA GLU A 43 -3.58 13.17 -29.93
C GLU A 43 -4.90 13.74 -30.46
N ASP A 44 -5.05 15.01 -30.60
CA ASP A 44 -6.27 15.75 -30.99
C ASP A 44 -7.24 16.11 -29.86
N LYS A 45 -7.17 15.46 -28.70
CA LYS A 45 -7.91 15.90 -27.53
C LYS A 45 -7.20 17.07 -26.82
N THR A 46 -7.95 17.74 -25.99
CA THR A 46 -7.46 18.79 -25.09
C THR A 46 -7.63 18.39 -23.63
N THR A 47 -7.09 19.18 -22.72
CA THR A 47 -7.34 19.01 -21.28
C THR A 47 -8.84 19.06 -20.93
N TYR A 48 -9.61 19.89 -21.66
CA TYR A 48 -11.06 20.01 -21.49
C TYR A 48 -11.86 18.75 -21.84
N ASP A 49 -11.33 17.91 -22.74
CA ASP A 49 -12.03 16.68 -23.14
C ASP A 49 -11.89 15.56 -22.10
N VAL A 50 -10.85 15.63 -21.26
CA VAL A 50 -10.43 14.56 -20.36
C VAL A 50 -10.80 14.83 -18.91
N LEU A 51 -10.57 16.04 -18.42
CA LEU A 51 -10.72 16.42 -17.01
C LEU A 51 -12.10 17.00 -16.71
N SER A 52 -12.53 16.92 -15.44
CA SER A 52 -13.68 17.70 -14.96
C SER A 52 -13.41 19.20 -15.05
N GLU A 53 -14.46 20.02 -15.12
CA GLU A 53 -14.32 21.47 -15.26
C GLU A 53 -13.49 22.09 -14.13
N GLU A 54 -13.71 21.66 -12.89
CA GLU A 54 -12.97 22.12 -11.72
C GLU A 54 -11.46 21.81 -11.82
N GLU A 55 -11.13 20.62 -12.32
CA GLU A 55 -9.74 20.18 -12.49
C GLU A 55 -9.01 20.91 -13.63
N VAL A 56 -9.73 21.26 -14.70
CA VAL A 56 -9.14 21.96 -15.84
C VAL A 56 -8.48 23.26 -15.40
N GLU A 57 -9.19 24.12 -14.66
CA GLU A 57 -8.66 25.41 -14.22
C GLU A 57 -7.40 25.23 -13.35
N ARG A 58 -7.45 24.31 -12.41
CA ARG A 58 -6.32 24.01 -11.50
C ARG A 58 -5.09 23.50 -12.25
N ILE A 59 -5.27 22.55 -13.17
CA ILE A 59 -4.18 21.95 -13.94
C ILE A 59 -3.58 22.96 -14.93
N GLN A 60 -4.40 23.72 -15.62
CA GLN A 60 -3.93 24.73 -16.56
C GLN A 60 -3.16 25.85 -15.88
N LYS A 61 -3.52 26.22 -14.67
CA LYS A 61 -2.76 27.22 -13.90
C LYS A 61 -1.30 26.78 -13.72
N THR A 62 -1.06 25.56 -13.30
CA THR A 62 0.30 25.04 -13.13
C THR A 62 1.00 24.76 -14.47
N ASP A 63 0.26 24.38 -15.50
CA ASP A 63 0.79 24.20 -16.85
C ASP A 63 1.28 25.53 -17.44
N LEU A 64 0.49 26.61 -17.28
CA LEU A 64 0.87 27.96 -17.71
C LEU A 64 2.05 28.52 -16.92
N GLU A 65 2.11 28.27 -15.62
CA GLU A 65 3.24 28.70 -14.79
C GLU A 65 4.55 28.10 -15.30
N VAL A 66 4.59 26.78 -15.53
CA VAL A 66 5.75 26.11 -16.11
C VAL A 66 6.07 26.62 -17.51
N TYR A 67 5.06 26.82 -18.35
CA TYR A 67 5.24 27.30 -19.71
C TYR A 67 5.83 28.70 -19.75
N ASN A 68 5.34 29.62 -18.93
CA ASN A 68 5.77 31.02 -18.90
C ASN A 68 7.15 31.20 -18.25
N THR A 69 7.41 30.49 -17.16
CA THR A 69 8.66 30.66 -16.41
C THR A 69 9.80 29.78 -16.92
N GLY A 70 9.50 28.65 -17.58
CA GLY A 70 10.45 27.62 -17.94
C GLY A 70 10.93 26.77 -16.76
N ASN A 71 10.51 27.09 -15.53
CA ASN A 71 10.88 26.33 -14.34
C ASN A 71 10.10 25.04 -14.26
N PRO A 72 10.73 23.86 -14.10
CA PRO A 72 10.02 22.62 -13.93
C PRO A 72 9.18 22.60 -12.66
N TYR A 73 7.99 21.98 -12.75
CA TYR A 73 7.14 21.68 -11.60
C TYR A 73 7.30 20.20 -11.22
N PHE A 74 7.34 19.94 -9.93
CA PHE A 74 7.29 18.58 -9.36
C PHE A 74 6.38 18.60 -8.14
N GLY A 75 5.39 17.70 -8.08
CA GLY A 75 4.46 17.68 -6.97
C GLY A 75 3.53 16.47 -6.98
N MET A 76 2.64 16.44 -5.99
CA MET A 76 1.53 15.48 -5.92
C MET A 76 0.25 16.19 -6.37
N GLU A 77 -0.49 15.55 -7.27
CA GLU A 77 -1.76 16.05 -7.76
C GLU A 77 -2.81 14.94 -7.76
N ARG A 78 -3.99 15.22 -7.22
CA ARG A 78 -5.17 14.41 -7.47
C ARG A 78 -5.81 14.86 -8.79
N ILE A 79 -6.12 13.91 -9.65
CA ILE A 79 -6.79 14.15 -10.94
C ILE A 79 -8.17 13.53 -10.89
N ILE A 80 -9.20 14.27 -11.28
CA ILE A 80 -10.56 13.76 -11.43
C ILE A 80 -10.96 13.88 -12.90
N LEU A 81 -11.27 12.74 -13.51
CA LEU A 81 -11.70 12.67 -14.91
C LEU A 81 -13.19 12.99 -15.05
N LYS A 82 -13.64 13.33 -16.25
CA LYS A 82 -15.06 13.55 -16.57
C LYS A 82 -15.95 12.34 -16.27
N ASP A 83 -15.41 11.13 -16.36
CA ASP A 83 -16.12 9.87 -16.07
C ASP A 83 -16.18 9.53 -14.57
N GLY A 84 -15.64 10.39 -13.71
CA GLY A 84 -15.63 10.24 -12.25
C GLY A 84 -14.47 9.41 -11.71
N ARG A 85 -13.63 8.80 -12.55
CA ARG A 85 -12.39 8.16 -12.08
C ARG A 85 -11.46 9.20 -11.49
N SER A 86 -10.73 8.83 -10.45
CA SER A 86 -9.74 9.71 -9.83
C SER A 86 -8.43 8.97 -9.57
N TYR A 87 -7.32 9.72 -9.67
CA TYR A 87 -5.97 9.20 -9.48
C TYR A 87 -5.17 10.14 -8.58
N ASP A 88 -4.49 9.60 -7.59
CA ASP A 88 -3.46 10.31 -6.84
C ASP A 88 -2.12 10.12 -7.58
N THR A 89 -1.55 11.18 -8.10
CA THR A 89 -0.37 11.10 -8.96
C THR A 89 0.80 11.91 -8.43
N ILE A 90 2.02 11.40 -8.64
CA ILE A 90 3.23 12.23 -8.64
C ILE A 90 3.40 12.74 -10.07
N VAL A 91 3.51 14.05 -10.23
CA VAL A 91 3.64 14.70 -11.53
C VAL A 91 4.94 15.47 -11.64
N ARG A 92 5.55 15.40 -12.80
CA ARG A 92 6.60 16.31 -13.23
C ARG A 92 6.18 16.98 -14.54
N LYS A 93 6.29 18.31 -14.60
CA LYS A 93 6.03 19.13 -15.78
C LYS A 93 7.31 19.87 -16.14
N SER A 94 7.65 19.90 -17.42
CA SER A 94 8.83 20.61 -17.93
C SER A 94 8.63 21.04 -19.37
N ILE A 95 9.40 22.03 -19.81
CA ILE A 95 9.39 22.47 -21.19
C ILE A 95 10.35 21.60 -22.01
N ILE A 96 9.91 21.26 -23.20
CA ILE A 96 10.75 20.75 -24.29
C ILE A 96 10.62 21.67 -25.51
N GLU A 97 11.64 21.74 -26.32
CA GLU A 97 11.65 22.54 -27.53
C GLU A 97 11.91 21.66 -28.76
N ASP A 98 11.15 21.89 -29.82
CA ASP A 98 11.31 21.24 -31.10
C ASP A 98 11.05 22.26 -32.21
N ASP A 99 11.98 22.38 -33.15
CA ASP A 99 11.96 23.35 -34.26
C ASP A 99 11.60 24.79 -33.83
N GLY A 100 12.12 25.24 -32.68
CA GLY A 100 11.88 26.57 -32.13
C GLY A 100 10.49 26.75 -31.49
N LYS A 101 9.66 25.73 -31.43
CA LYS A 101 8.40 25.71 -30.73
C LYS A 101 8.54 25.03 -29.36
N ARG A 102 7.85 25.61 -28.38
CA ARG A 102 7.86 25.09 -27.01
C ARG A 102 6.63 24.23 -26.75
N PHE A 103 6.85 23.13 -26.05
CA PHE A 103 5.82 22.19 -25.64
C PHE A 103 5.95 21.88 -24.15
N LEU A 104 4.83 21.51 -23.54
CA LEU A 104 4.79 21.10 -22.14
C LEU A 104 4.80 19.56 -22.05
N LEU A 105 5.90 19.00 -21.55
CA LEU A 105 6.03 17.59 -21.23
C LEU A 105 5.49 17.34 -19.82
N ASN A 106 4.53 16.44 -19.70
CA ASN A 106 4.01 15.93 -18.43
C ASN A 106 4.33 14.45 -18.28
N THR A 107 4.89 14.09 -17.13
CA THR A 107 5.03 12.70 -16.72
C THR A 107 4.29 12.50 -15.40
N ARG A 108 3.49 11.41 -15.30
CA ARG A 108 2.69 11.12 -14.12
C ARG A 108 2.82 9.67 -13.70
N TRP A 109 2.98 9.46 -12.41
CA TRP A 109 3.00 8.15 -11.79
C TRP A 109 1.79 8.00 -10.88
N ASP A 110 0.98 6.97 -11.10
CA ASP A 110 -0.16 6.65 -10.25
C ASP A 110 0.28 6.11 -8.89
N GLN A 111 -0.17 6.76 -7.83
CA GLN A 111 0.07 6.38 -6.43
C GLN A 111 -1.21 5.90 -5.73
N SER A 112 -2.33 5.81 -6.44
CA SER A 112 -3.65 5.58 -5.85
C SER A 112 -3.69 4.28 -5.04
N LEU A 113 -3.20 3.18 -5.58
CA LEU A 113 -3.15 1.90 -4.88
C LEU A 113 -2.24 1.96 -3.65
N GLN A 114 -1.06 2.57 -3.78
CA GLN A 114 -0.12 2.69 -2.68
C GLN A 114 -0.69 3.55 -1.55
N ASN A 115 -1.34 4.66 -1.88
CA ASN A 115 -1.98 5.54 -0.92
C ASN A 115 -3.16 4.84 -0.22
N GLU A 116 -3.95 4.07 -0.96
CA GLU A 116 -5.06 3.30 -0.38
C GLU A 116 -4.56 2.22 0.58
N LEU A 117 -3.52 1.47 0.21
CA LEU A 117 -2.90 0.48 1.09
C LEU A 117 -2.33 1.13 2.36
N LYS A 118 -1.66 2.28 2.21
CA LYS A 118 -1.14 3.04 3.35
C LYS A 118 -2.26 3.51 4.28
N ARG A 119 -3.36 4.03 3.72
CA ARG A 119 -4.52 4.47 4.50
C ARG A 119 -5.17 3.31 5.25
N ARG A 120 -5.33 2.15 4.59
CA ARG A 120 -5.87 0.94 5.23
C ARG A 120 -4.97 0.45 6.36
N ALA A 121 -3.66 0.44 6.16
CA ALA A 121 -2.70 0.08 7.20
C ALA A 121 -2.79 1.03 8.39
N GLN A 122 -2.86 2.35 8.17
CA GLN A 122 -3.03 3.35 9.24
C GLN A 122 -4.33 3.15 10.01
N LEU A 123 -5.45 2.91 9.32
CA LEU A 123 -6.74 2.64 9.97
C LEU A 123 -6.67 1.38 10.82
N LEU A 124 -6.04 0.32 10.32
CA LEU A 124 -5.84 -0.91 11.07
C LEU A 124 -5.01 -0.67 12.34
N THR A 125 -3.92 0.08 12.23
CA THR A 125 -3.08 0.46 13.39
C THR A 125 -3.90 1.17 14.47
N VAL A 126 -4.66 2.21 14.11
CA VAL A 126 -5.50 2.95 15.06
C VAL A 126 -6.57 2.04 15.69
N THR A 127 -7.16 1.15 14.90
CA THR A 127 -8.17 0.20 15.41
C THR A 127 -7.55 -0.77 16.42
N MET A 128 -6.37 -1.34 16.12
CA MET A 128 -5.66 -2.24 17.03
C MET A 128 -5.28 -1.53 18.33
N GLU A 129 -4.84 -0.27 18.25
CA GLU A 129 -4.53 0.54 19.44
C GLU A 129 -5.75 0.78 20.32
N ALA A 130 -6.88 1.13 19.71
CA ALA A 130 -8.14 1.36 20.44
C ALA A 130 -8.67 0.10 21.14
N MET A 131 -8.37 -1.07 20.58
CA MET A 131 -8.78 -2.38 21.12
C MET A 131 -7.74 -2.98 22.09
N ASN A 132 -6.65 -2.29 22.43
CA ASN A 132 -5.50 -2.86 23.13
C ASN A 132 -5.06 -4.20 22.53
N ALA A 133 -4.96 -4.25 21.20
CA ALA A 133 -4.66 -5.44 20.44
C ALA A 133 -3.39 -5.29 19.61
N PHE A 134 -2.82 -6.39 19.19
CA PHE A 134 -1.74 -6.45 18.22
C PHE A 134 -1.96 -7.56 17.20
N THR A 135 -1.39 -7.43 16.02
CA THR A 135 -1.41 -8.45 14.99
C THR A 135 -0.18 -9.34 15.08
N TRP A 136 -0.30 -10.55 14.57
CA TRP A 136 0.79 -11.51 14.51
C TRP A 136 0.71 -12.33 13.22
N PHE A 137 1.87 -12.87 12.85
CA PHE A 137 2.04 -13.78 11.73
C PHE A 137 2.97 -14.93 12.16
N PHE A 138 2.59 -16.17 11.84
CA PHE A 138 3.36 -17.36 12.19
C PHE A 138 3.61 -18.24 10.98
N GLU A 139 4.87 -18.64 10.78
CA GLU A 139 5.35 -19.57 9.76
C GLU A 139 5.79 -20.86 10.43
N PRO A 140 4.93 -21.92 10.47
CA PRO A 140 5.26 -23.17 11.17
C PRO A 140 6.54 -23.84 10.66
N ALA A 141 6.76 -23.87 9.34
CA ALA A 141 7.94 -24.48 8.73
C ALA A 141 9.27 -23.85 9.17
N LYS A 142 9.26 -22.60 9.59
CA LYS A 142 10.43 -21.86 10.07
C LYS A 142 10.42 -21.66 11.59
N ASN A 143 9.36 -22.10 12.26
CA ASN A 143 9.06 -21.76 13.66
C ASN A 143 9.23 -20.26 13.95
N ARG A 144 8.78 -19.41 13.02
CA ARG A 144 8.96 -17.97 13.10
C ARG A 144 7.66 -17.24 13.37
N VAL A 145 7.64 -16.48 14.45
CA VAL A 145 6.57 -15.55 14.79
C VAL A 145 7.04 -14.12 14.51
N SER A 146 6.17 -13.31 13.95
CA SER A 146 6.36 -11.86 13.83
C SER A 146 5.11 -11.13 14.30
N PHE A 147 5.31 -9.94 14.86
CA PHE A 147 4.25 -9.14 15.47
C PHE A 147 4.15 -7.78 14.80
N GLY A 148 2.93 -7.23 14.77
CA GLY A 148 2.70 -5.87 14.32
C GLY A 148 3.05 -4.83 15.40
N GLU A 149 2.93 -3.55 15.04
CA GLU A 149 3.37 -2.39 15.85
C GLU A 149 2.76 -2.34 17.26
N GLY A 150 1.53 -2.81 17.45
CA GLY A 150 0.86 -2.83 18.76
C GLY A 150 1.53 -3.71 19.82
N PHE A 151 2.37 -4.67 19.41
CA PHE A 151 3.01 -5.61 20.34
C PHE A 151 3.98 -4.92 21.27
N ASP A 152 4.85 -4.04 20.78
CA ASP A 152 5.91 -3.39 21.57
C ASP A 152 5.37 -2.51 22.71
N LYS A 153 4.13 -2.04 22.59
CA LYS A 153 3.45 -1.23 23.63
C LYS A 153 3.17 -2.01 24.91
N ASN A 154 3.20 -3.34 24.85
CA ASN A 154 2.97 -4.20 26.02
C ASN A 154 4.23 -4.42 26.89
N GLY A 155 5.35 -3.79 26.56
CA GLY A 155 6.57 -3.85 27.36
C GLY A 155 7.62 -4.86 26.91
N LYS A 156 7.39 -5.55 25.79
CA LYS A 156 8.36 -6.43 25.12
C LYS A 156 8.56 -5.98 23.67
N LYS A 157 9.78 -6.14 23.16
CA LYS A 157 10.06 -5.86 21.75
C LYS A 157 9.73 -7.07 20.89
N ALA A 158 9.03 -6.85 19.79
CA ALA A 158 8.70 -7.89 18.80
C ALA A 158 9.96 -8.63 18.30
N SER A 159 11.10 -7.95 18.19
CA SER A 159 12.37 -8.54 17.80
C SER A 159 12.94 -9.56 18.79
N GLU A 160 12.54 -9.54 20.05
CA GLU A 160 12.99 -10.45 21.11
C GLU A 160 12.19 -11.77 21.12
N ILE A 161 10.94 -11.72 20.64
CA ILE A 161 10.00 -12.83 20.65
C ILE A 161 9.76 -13.26 19.19
N ASN A 162 10.59 -14.15 18.69
CA ASN A 162 10.58 -14.56 17.28
C ASN A 162 10.24 -16.04 17.05
N SER A 163 9.89 -16.78 18.10
CA SER A 163 9.42 -18.16 18.01
C SER A 163 8.30 -18.44 19.02
N VAL A 164 7.57 -19.56 18.81
CA VAL A 164 6.47 -19.97 19.70
C VAL A 164 6.99 -20.26 21.10
N GLU A 165 8.17 -20.89 21.25
CA GLU A 165 8.75 -21.19 22.55
C GLU A 165 9.04 -19.91 23.36
N LYS A 166 9.58 -18.89 22.69
CA LYS A 166 9.82 -17.60 23.35
C LYS A 166 8.51 -16.91 23.75
N TYR A 167 7.49 -17.00 22.90
CA TYR A 167 6.17 -16.46 23.23
C TYR A 167 5.57 -17.18 24.44
N LEU A 168 5.67 -18.50 24.49
CA LEU A 168 5.18 -19.32 25.61
C LEU A 168 5.84 -18.96 26.94
N THR A 169 7.04 -18.36 26.96
CA THR A 169 7.64 -17.89 28.23
C THR A 169 6.82 -16.80 28.90
N LEU A 170 6.07 -16.01 28.12
CA LEU A 170 5.19 -14.93 28.60
C LEU A 170 3.84 -15.48 29.08
N VAL A 171 3.43 -16.66 28.59
CA VAL A 171 2.14 -17.30 28.90
C VAL A 171 2.19 -17.94 30.28
N HIS A 172 1.09 -17.80 31.04
CA HIS A 172 0.96 -18.44 32.35
C HIS A 172 1.23 -19.96 32.25
N PRO A 173 2.00 -20.53 33.18
CA PRO A 173 2.39 -21.96 33.14
C PRO A 173 1.24 -22.93 32.88
N ASP A 174 0.08 -22.72 33.54
CA ASP A 174 -1.11 -23.59 33.40
C ASP A 174 -1.74 -23.53 32.02
N ASP A 175 -1.53 -22.43 31.27
CA ASP A 175 -2.18 -22.20 29.98
C ASP A 175 -1.31 -22.62 28.79
N ARG A 176 -0.02 -22.86 29.02
CA ARG A 176 0.98 -23.18 27.98
C ARG A 176 0.65 -24.43 27.19
N GLN A 177 0.21 -25.48 27.88
CA GLN A 177 -0.12 -26.74 27.22
C GLN A 177 -1.34 -26.58 26.31
N LYS A 178 -2.42 -25.97 26.81
CA LYS A 178 -3.62 -25.68 26.03
C LYS A 178 -3.31 -24.86 24.80
N PHE A 179 -2.51 -23.80 24.95
CA PHE A 179 -2.08 -22.96 23.84
C PHE A 179 -1.33 -23.77 22.77
N ALA A 180 -0.33 -24.53 23.16
CA ALA A 180 0.50 -25.33 22.25
C ALA A 180 -0.32 -26.40 21.51
N GLU A 181 -1.20 -27.13 22.21
CA GLU A 181 -2.05 -28.16 21.61
C GLU A 181 -3.07 -27.57 20.61
N THR A 182 -3.68 -26.45 20.92
CA THR A 182 -4.64 -25.80 20.00
C THR A 182 -3.94 -25.24 18.77
N LEU A 183 -2.76 -24.64 18.92
CA LEU A 183 -1.94 -24.16 17.81
C LEU A 183 -1.49 -25.32 16.92
N GLN A 184 -1.02 -26.42 17.51
CA GLN A 184 -0.60 -27.60 16.74
C GLN A 184 -1.75 -28.16 15.92
N LYS A 185 -2.93 -28.35 16.52
CA LYS A 185 -4.15 -28.79 15.80
C LYS A 185 -4.50 -27.89 14.63
N ALA A 186 -4.43 -26.58 14.83
CA ALA A 186 -4.69 -25.61 13.77
C ALA A 186 -3.70 -25.76 12.60
N VAL A 187 -2.41 -25.90 12.88
CA VAL A 187 -1.37 -26.14 11.86
C VAL A 187 -1.58 -27.48 11.14
N GLU A 188 -1.98 -28.53 11.84
CA GLU A 188 -2.26 -29.85 11.24
C GLU A 188 -3.43 -29.78 10.27
N LEU A 189 -4.54 -29.14 10.65
CA LEU A 189 -5.71 -28.93 9.81
C LEU A 189 -5.39 -28.11 8.54
N GLY A 190 -4.50 -27.14 8.65
CA GLY A 190 -4.00 -26.34 7.53
C GLY A 190 -5.02 -25.35 6.92
N SER A 191 -6.19 -25.22 7.51
CA SER A 191 -7.22 -24.25 7.15
C SER A 191 -8.21 -24.01 8.30
N GLY A 192 -8.86 -22.85 8.31
CA GLY A 192 -9.90 -22.55 9.29
C GLY A 192 -9.49 -21.46 10.28
N VAL A 193 -10.27 -21.35 11.34
CA VAL A 193 -10.07 -20.37 12.41
C VAL A 193 -9.37 -21.04 13.58
N TRP A 194 -8.39 -20.38 14.16
CA TRP A 194 -7.78 -20.72 15.43
C TRP A 194 -8.13 -19.62 16.44
N ASP A 195 -8.66 -20.02 17.60
CA ASP A 195 -8.93 -19.12 18.70
C ASP A 195 -8.56 -19.77 20.03
N VAL A 196 -8.05 -18.95 20.96
CA VAL A 196 -7.69 -19.39 22.30
C VAL A 196 -7.61 -18.20 23.26
N GLU A 197 -8.14 -18.40 24.48
CA GLU A 197 -7.97 -17.47 25.60
C GLU A 197 -6.93 -18.02 26.57
N TYR A 198 -6.06 -17.15 27.06
CA TYR A 198 -4.96 -17.48 27.95
C TYR A 198 -4.42 -16.23 28.65
N ARG A 199 -3.64 -16.45 29.70
CA ARG A 199 -3.04 -15.38 30.52
C ARG A 199 -1.62 -15.08 30.08
N ILE A 200 -1.28 -13.79 29.93
CA ILE A 200 0.06 -13.31 29.56
C ILE A 200 0.57 -12.32 30.62
N ASP A 201 1.86 -12.42 30.94
CA ASP A 201 2.65 -11.43 31.64
C ASP A 201 3.69 -10.82 30.69
N PHE A 202 3.35 -9.71 30.04
CA PHE A 202 4.28 -9.02 29.15
C PHE A 202 5.38 -8.27 29.88
N LYS A 203 5.13 -7.84 31.13
CA LYS A 203 6.10 -7.04 31.91
C LYS A 203 7.10 -7.89 32.66
N GLY A 204 6.76 -9.15 32.94
CA GLY A 204 7.59 -10.04 33.74
C GLY A 204 7.55 -9.71 35.25
N ASP A 205 6.47 -9.09 35.70
CA ASP A 205 6.25 -8.69 37.09
C ASP A 205 5.37 -9.66 37.89
N GLY A 206 4.97 -10.78 37.26
CA GLY A 206 4.10 -11.79 37.84
C GLY A 206 2.59 -11.45 37.76
N MET A 207 2.23 -10.31 37.18
CA MET A 207 0.84 -9.91 36.98
C MET A 207 0.33 -10.34 35.61
N TYR A 208 -0.39 -11.44 35.58
CA TYR A 208 -0.97 -11.97 34.36
C TYR A 208 -2.31 -11.31 34.03
N GLN A 209 -2.49 -10.99 32.74
CA GLN A 209 -3.73 -10.47 32.18
C GLN A 209 -4.32 -11.48 31.20
N TRP A 210 -5.64 -11.47 31.08
CA TRP A 210 -6.34 -12.32 30.10
C TRP A 210 -6.29 -11.71 28.70
N TRP A 211 -5.95 -12.58 27.75
CA TRP A 211 -5.86 -12.24 26.33
C TRP A 211 -6.59 -13.30 25.50
N GLU A 212 -7.22 -12.82 24.43
CA GLU A 212 -7.83 -13.67 23.40
C GLU A 212 -7.04 -13.55 22.12
N THR A 213 -6.67 -14.66 21.53
CA THR A 213 -6.04 -14.74 20.22
C THR A 213 -7.01 -15.36 19.24
N ARG A 214 -7.20 -14.70 18.11
CA ARG A 214 -7.95 -15.21 16.95
C ARG A 214 -7.13 -15.07 15.69
N GLY A 215 -7.10 -16.11 14.87
CA GLY A 215 -6.37 -16.12 13.61
C GLY A 215 -6.96 -17.06 12.58
N LEU A 216 -6.48 -16.88 11.36
CA LEU A 216 -6.78 -17.74 10.23
C LEU A 216 -5.56 -18.60 9.91
N VAL A 217 -5.83 -19.85 9.58
CA VAL A 217 -4.84 -20.78 9.05
C VAL A 217 -5.05 -20.91 7.57
N GLU A 218 -4.00 -20.70 6.80
CA GLU A 218 -4.04 -20.82 5.35
C GLU A 218 -2.93 -21.70 4.83
N THR A 219 -3.23 -22.44 3.79
CA THR A 219 -2.27 -23.21 3.01
C THR A 219 -2.26 -22.70 1.58
N THR A 220 -1.10 -22.33 1.09
CA THR A 220 -0.88 -21.89 -0.29
C THR A 220 0.25 -22.70 -0.92
N THR A 221 0.60 -22.40 -2.16
CA THR A 221 1.76 -23.02 -2.83
C THR A 221 2.87 -21.98 -2.93
N LEU A 222 4.05 -22.33 -2.48
CA LEU A 222 5.27 -21.54 -2.60
C LEU A 222 6.37 -22.42 -3.21
N ASN A 223 6.91 -22.04 -4.37
CA ASN A 223 7.91 -22.82 -5.10
C ASN A 223 7.47 -24.28 -5.32
N ASP A 224 6.24 -24.48 -5.78
CA ASP A 224 5.62 -25.78 -6.05
C ASP A 224 5.45 -26.71 -4.82
N ALA A 225 5.62 -26.19 -3.62
CA ALA A 225 5.42 -26.93 -2.36
C ALA A 225 4.29 -26.31 -1.51
N PRO A 226 3.54 -27.12 -0.75
CA PRO A 226 2.56 -26.59 0.20
C PRO A 226 3.24 -25.72 1.26
N TYR A 227 2.72 -24.51 1.44
CA TYR A 227 3.21 -23.55 2.42
C TYR A 227 2.07 -23.13 3.34
N LYS A 228 2.22 -23.44 4.64
CA LYS A 228 1.25 -23.10 5.68
C LYS A 228 1.70 -21.86 6.44
N TYR A 229 0.75 -20.99 6.74
CA TYR A 229 0.94 -19.84 7.61
C TYR A 229 -0.32 -19.52 8.39
N LEU A 230 -0.12 -18.87 9.53
CA LEU A 230 -1.19 -18.36 10.37
C LEU A 230 -1.01 -16.88 10.56
N PHE A 231 -2.10 -16.15 10.58
CA PHE A 231 -2.09 -14.73 10.91
C PHE A 231 -3.37 -14.35 11.66
N GLY A 232 -3.26 -13.36 12.49
CA GLY A 232 -4.40 -12.94 13.29
C GLY A 232 -4.10 -11.78 14.21
N MET A 233 -4.93 -11.68 15.25
CA MET A 233 -4.83 -10.66 16.28
C MET A 233 -4.90 -11.27 17.67
N THR A 234 -4.31 -10.60 18.63
CA THR A 234 -4.41 -10.89 20.06
C THR A 234 -4.86 -9.59 20.75
N GLN A 235 -5.91 -9.66 21.55
CA GLN A 235 -6.44 -8.52 22.29
C GLN A 235 -6.50 -8.79 23.79
N ASN A 236 -6.32 -7.72 24.58
CA ASN A 236 -6.51 -7.77 26.01
C ASN A 236 -8.01 -7.79 26.33
N ILE A 237 -8.48 -8.81 27.05
CA ILE A 237 -9.89 -8.96 27.42
C ILE A 237 -10.19 -8.61 28.89
N ASP A 238 -9.16 -8.28 29.71
CA ASP A 238 -9.34 -7.76 31.07
C ASP A 238 -9.82 -6.29 31.08
N SER A 239 -9.76 -5.60 29.96
CA SER A 239 -10.08 -4.17 29.87
C SER A 239 -11.56 -3.88 29.51
N TYR A 240 -12.43 -4.91 29.55
CA TYR A 240 -13.88 -4.77 29.29
C TYR A 240 -14.72 -5.12 30.49
#